data_4825c3fa80c1d1eeb667f6186680051a
#
_entry.id   4825c3fa80c1d1eeb667f6186680051a
#
_cell.length_a   1.000
_cell.length_b   1.000
_cell.length_c   1.000
_cell.angle_alpha   90.00
_cell.angle_beta   90.00
_cell.angle_gamma   90.00
#
_symmetry.space_group_name_H-M   'P 1'
#
loop_
_entity.id
_entity.type
_entity.pdbx_description
1 polymer ?
#
loop_
_entity_poly.entity_id
_entity_poly.type
_entity_poly.pdbx_seq_one_letter_code
_entity_poly.pdbx_strand_id
1 'polypeptide(L)'
;MAHVDGSGAGLDAELLAQVPIFGGLPPHVLGQLLSAASVRRVDAGVQLIREGELAKSVFVVCEGELEICKRGTNGSEFRLAVLKRGDCVGEMSLIDIQPRSATVRTLTPALLLAIDNAGSARLYQEHPEAYLLLVLNIAREISRRLRRADQVLADMGLAVDELWAHVHPNLAPRTSR
;
A
#
# COMPACT_ATOMS: atom_id res chain seq x y z
N MET A 1 -1.43 18.71 -12.98
CA MET A 1 -0.01 19.05 -12.73
C MET A 1 0.16 19.10 -11.22
N ALA A 2 0.83 18.12 -10.61
CA ALA A 2 1.02 18.09 -9.16
C ALA A 2 2.12 19.09 -8.77
N HIS A 3 1.79 20.08 -7.95
CA HIS A 3 2.75 21.06 -7.45
C HIS A 3 3.66 20.39 -6.43
N VAL A 4 4.95 20.41 -6.65
CA VAL A 4 5.98 19.91 -5.74
C VAL A 4 6.55 21.12 -5.00
N ASP A 5 5.99 21.41 -3.82
CA ASP A 5 6.59 22.38 -2.91
C ASP A 5 7.50 21.66 -1.92
N GLY A 6 8.78 21.91 -2.02
CA GLY A 6 9.84 21.27 -1.25
C GLY A 6 10.01 21.78 0.19
N SER A 7 8.95 22.19 0.88
CA SER A 7 9.02 22.56 2.29
C SER A 7 8.45 21.45 3.17
N GLY A 8 9.32 20.57 3.68
CA GLY A 8 8.98 19.46 4.58
C GLY A 8 8.66 19.91 6.02
N ALA A 9 7.83 20.93 6.20
CA ALA A 9 7.37 21.32 7.52
C ALA A 9 6.46 20.24 8.12
N GLY A 10 6.93 19.52 9.14
CA GLY A 10 6.16 18.54 9.91
C GLY A 10 6.39 17.07 9.59
N LEU A 11 7.32 16.75 8.69
CA LEU A 11 7.72 15.37 8.42
C LEU A 11 9.08 15.11 9.06
N ASP A 12 9.08 14.36 10.14
CA ASP A 12 10.28 13.95 10.86
C ASP A 12 10.40 12.43 10.98
N ALA A 13 11.54 11.97 11.46
CA ALA A 13 11.77 10.54 11.67
C ALA A 13 10.81 9.93 12.71
N GLU A 14 10.26 10.74 13.63
CA GLU A 14 9.29 10.29 14.64
C GLU A 14 7.96 9.93 13.99
N LEU A 15 7.51 10.71 13.01
CA LEU A 15 6.33 10.38 12.24
C LEU A 15 6.51 9.06 11.50
N LEU A 16 7.65 8.86 10.81
CA LEU A 16 7.93 7.60 10.13
C LEU A 16 7.99 6.41 11.09
N ALA A 17 8.53 6.59 12.29
CA ALA A 17 8.60 5.53 13.30
C ALA A 17 7.21 5.02 13.74
N GLN A 18 6.17 5.84 13.61
CA GLN A 18 4.78 5.47 13.94
C GLN A 18 4.11 4.67 12.81
N VAL A 19 4.66 4.68 11.60
CA VAL A 19 4.12 3.92 10.46
C VAL A 19 4.50 2.44 10.61
N PRO A 20 3.54 1.51 10.61
CA PRO A 20 3.79 0.10 10.93
C PRO A 20 4.91 -0.56 10.12
N ILE A 21 5.03 -0.22 8.83
CA ILE A 21 6.07 -0.81 7.97
C ILE A 21 7.50 -0.35 8.34
N PHE A 22 7.65 0.79 9.01
CA PHE A 22 8.95 1.32 9.47
C PHE A 22 9.24 1.04 10.95
N GLY A 23 8.33 0.34 11.63
CA GLY A 23 8.49 0.01 13.05
C GLY A 23 9.80 -0.73 13.34
N GLY A 24 10.55 -0.23 14.32
CA GLY A 24 11.83 -0.81 14.73
C GLY A 24 13.04 -0.42 13.87
N LEU A 25 12.87 0.36 12.79
CA LEU A 25 14.01 0.91 12.06
C LEU A 25 14.75 1.95 12.92
N PRO A 26 16.10 1.95 12.87
CA PRO A 26 16.89 2.95 13.61
C PRO A 26 16.59 4.38 13.14
N PRO A 27 16.62 5.39 14.05
CA PRO A 27 16.30 6.79 13.69
C PRO A 27 17.16 7.37 12.56
N HIS A 28 18.45 7.01 12.49
CA HIS A 28 19.32 7.47 11.40
C HIS A 28 18.92 6.92 10.04
N VAL A 29 18.40 5.68 9.98
CA VAL A 29 17.88 5.06 8.74
C VAL A 29 16.57 5.74 8.32
N LEU A 30 15.68 6.04 9.28
CA LEU A 30 14.45 6.80 9.01
C LEU A 30 14.77 8.20 8.47
N GLY A 31 15.80 8.87 9.01
CA GLY A 31 16.29 10.15 8.50
C GLY A 31 16.79 10.07 7.06
N GLN A 32 17.52 9.02 6.71
CA GLN A 32 18.00 8.78 5.35
C GLN A 32 16.83 8.48 4.37
N LEU A 33 15.87 7.65 4.79
CA LEU A 33 14.66 7.40 4.01
C LEU A 33 13.90 8.70 3.75
N LEU A 34 13.71 9.52 4.76
CA LEU A 34 13.05 10.81 4.65
C LEU A 34 13.78 11.75 3.69
N SER A 35 15.11 11.80 3.76
CA SER A 35 15.94 12.62 2.86
C SER A 35 15.90 12.15 1.40
N ALA A 36 15.69 10.85 1.17
CA ALA A 36 15.58 10.27 -0.17
C ALA A 36 14.15 10.29 -0.72
N ALA A 37 13.16 10.55 0.13
CA ALA A 37 11.76 10.56 -0.25
C ALA A 37 11.33 11.93 -0.78
N SER A 38 10.27 11.94 -1.58
CA SER A 38 9.62 13.18 -2.04
C SER A 38 8.31 13.40 -1.29
N VAL A 39 8.10 14.62 -0.81
CA VAL A 39 6.83 15.05 -0.20
C VAL A 39 5.90 15.52 -1.31
N ARG A 40 4.65 15.06 -1.29
CA ARG A 40 3.63 15.42 -2.27
C ARG A 40 2.39 15.94 -1.59
N ARG A 41 1.98 17.17 -1.94
CA ARG A 41 0.65 17.69 -1.64
C ARG A 41 -0.26 17.38 -2.81
N VAL A 42 -1.40 16.77 -2.54
CA VAL A 42 -2.33 16.29 -3.56
C VAL A 42 -3.74 16.72 -3.19
N ASP A 43 -4.45 17.34 -4.13
CA ASP A 43 -5.83 17.76 -3.94
C ASP A 43 -6.78 16.57 -3.81
N ALA A 44 -7.99 16.78 -3.30
CA ALA A 44 -9.04 15.76 -3.25
C ALA A 44 -9.43 15.30 -4.67
N GLY A 45 -9.81 14.04 -4.81
CA GLY A 45 -10.27 13.43 -6.07
C GLY A 45 -9.16 13.07 -7.06
N VAL A 46 -7.89 13.28 -6.72
CA VAL A 46 -6.78 12.95 -7.61
C VAL A 46 -6.47 11.46 -7.57
N GLN A 47 -6.38 10.85 -8.75
CA GLN A 47 -5.92 9.46 -8.89
C GLN A 47 -4.41 9.39 -8.75
N LEU A 48 -3.96 8.81 -7.63
CA LEU A 48 -2.55 8.68 -7.27
C LEU A 48 -1.90 7.43 -7.91
N ILE A 49 -2.65 6.35 -7.94
CA ILE A 49 -2.25 5.04 -8.48
C ILE A 49 -3.40 4.55 -9.38
N ARG A 50 -3.05 3.96 -10.53
CA ARG A 50 -3.99 3.28 -11.41
C ARG A 50 -3.76 1.77 -11.38
N GLU A 51 -4.83 0.99 -11.24
CA GLU A 51 -4.78 -0.47 -11.40
C GLU A 51 -4.14 -0.86 -12.74
N GLY A 52 -3.23 -1.84 -12.73
CA GLY A 52 -2.52 -2.34 -13.90
C GLY A 52 -1.28 -1.55 -14.33
N GLU A 53 -0.99 -0.36 -13.76
CA GLU A 53 0.26 0.35 -14.08
C GLU A 53 1.47 -0.28 -13.37
N LEU A 54 2.66 -0.05 -13.95
CA LEU A 54 3.92 -0.46 -13.32
C LEU A 54 4.17 0.36 -12.04
N ALA A 55 4.56 -0.33 -11.00
CA ALA A 55 4.86 0.25 -9.71
C ALA A 55 6.19 1.01 -9.72
N LYS A 56 6.20 2.27 -9.23
CA LYS A 56 7.40 3.12 -9.19
C LYS A 56 7.74 3.62 -7.79
N SER A 57 6.81 3.58 -6.86
CA SER A 57 6.97 4.15 -5.52
C SER A 57 5.95 3.59 -4.53
N VAL A 58 6.30 3.67 -3.25
CA VAL A 58 5.42 3.46 -2.10
C VAL A 58 5.02 4.83 -1.58
N PHE A 59 3.76 4.96 -1.16
CA PHE A 59 3.24 6.18 -0.54
C PHE A 59 2.88 5.93 0.91
N VAL A 60 3.29 6.83 1.79
CA VAL A 60 2.86 6.89 3.18
C VAL A 60 1.92 8.08 3.33
N VAL A 61 0.78 7.87 3.98
CA VAL A 61 -0.19 8.93 4.26
C VAL A 61 0.24 9.69 5.51
N CYS A 62 0.67 10.93 5.32
CA CYS A 62 1.04 11.83 6.41
C CYS A 62 -0.16 12.64 6.90
N GLU A 63 -1.03 13.06 5.98
CA GLU A 63 -2.30 13.76 6.25
C GLU A 63 -3.33 13.40 5.18
N GLY A 64 -4.61 13.54 5.52
CA GLY A 64 -5.72 13.29 4.61
C GLY A 64 -6.17 11.83 4.59
N GLU A 65 -7.07 11.53 3.66
CA GLU A 65 -7.66 10.20 3.47
C GLU A 65 -7.61 9.80 1.99
N LEU A 66 -7.31 8.52 1.73
CA LEU A 66 -7.30 7.93 0.40
C LEU A 66 -8.24 6.73 0.35
N GLU A 67 -8.85 6.46 -0.79
CA GLU A 67 -9.59 5.22 -1.04
C GLU A 67 -8.78 4.28 -1.93
N ILE A 68 -8.91 2.99 -1.66
CA ILE A 68 -8.45 1.92 -2.54
C ILE A 68 -9.66 1.33 -3.24
N CYS A 69 -9.64 1.34 -4.57
CA CYS A 69 -10.72 0.81 -5.40
C CYS A 69 -10.20 -0.29 -6.32
N LYS A 70 -11.00 -1.33 -6.48
CA LYS A 70 -10.75 -2.47 -7.37
C LYS A 70 -11.86 -2.58 -8.38
N ARG A 71 -11.50 -2.85 -9.64
CA ARG A 71 -12.48 -3.14 -10.68
C ARG A 71 -12.87 -4.61 -10.65
N GLY A 72 -14.15 -4.89 -10.52
CA GLY A 72 -14.71 -6.23 -10.63
C GLY A 72 -14.76 -6.71 -12.07
N THR A 73 -14.98 -8.01 -12.26
CA THR A 73 -15.08 -8.66 -13.59
C THR A 73 -16.22 -8.11 -14.44
N ASN A 74 -17.28 -7.59 -13.80
CA ASN A 74 -18.41 -6.92 -14.45
C ASN A 74 -18.12 -5.45 -14.84
N GLY A 75 -16.89 -4.96 -14.61
CA GLY A 75 -16.50 -3.58 -14.89
C GLY A 75 -16.86 -2.56 -13.80
N SER A 76 -17.65 -2.95 -12.79
CA SER A 76 -17.98 -2.08 -11.65
C SER A 76 -16.75 -1.83 -10.78
N GLU A 77 -16.65 -0.64 -10.21
CA GLU A 77 -15.58 -0.29 -9.28
C GLU A 77 -16.08 -0.41 -7.83
N PHE A 78 -15.32 -1.10 -7.00
CA PHE A 78 -15.64 -1.34 -5.59
C PHE A 78 -14.57 -0.74 -4.70
N ARG A 79 -14.97 0.02 -3.68
CA ARG A 79 -14.06 0.50 -2.67
C ARG A 79 -13.73 -0.61 -1.68
N LEU A 80 -12.44 -0.95 -1.62
CA LEU A 80 -11.92 -2.01 -0.73
C LEU A 80 -11.53 -1.48 0.64
N ALA A 81 -10.98 -0.26 0.70
CA ALA A 81 -10.49 0.32 1.94
C ALA A 81 -10.41 1.84 1.87
N VAL A 82 -10.34 2.46 3.04
CA VAL A 82 -9.93 3.86 3.23
C VAL A 82 -8.63 3.86 4.03
N LEU A 83 -7.64 4.57 3.52
CA LEU A 83 -6.34 4.78 4.17
C LEU A 83 -6.32 6.15 4.84
N LYS A 84 -5.68 6.20 6.01
CA LYS A 84 -5.56 7.39 6.86
C LYS A 84 -4.09 7.63 7.24
N ARG A 85 -3.85 8.70 7.99
CA ARG A 85 -2.52 8.99 8.54
C ARG A 85 -1.89 7.75 9.17
N GLY A 86 -0.64 7.47 8.78
CA GLY A 86 0.13 6.31 9.23
C GLY A 86 -0.06 5.06 8.38
N ASP A 87 -1.01 5.04 7.44
CA ASP A 87 -1.14 3.95 6.48
C ASP A 87 -0.17 4.13 5.30
N CYS A 88 0.09 3.02 4.61
CA CYS A 88 0.89 3.02 3.39
C CYS A 88 0.19 2.26 2.26
N VAL A 89 0.57 2.60 1.02
CA VAL A 89 0.06 1.94 -0.18
C VAL A 89 1.15 1.83 -1.24
N GLY A 90 1.07 0.75 -2.01
CA GLY A 90 2.05 0.42 -3.05
C GLY A 90 3.26 -0.33 -2.54
N GLU A 91 3.27 -0.72 -1.27
CA GLU A 91 4.31 -1.49 -0.59
C GLU A 91 4.52 -2.88 -1.20
N MET A 92 3.47 -3.47 -1.79
CA MET A 92 3.57 -4.79 -2.44
C MET A 92 4.59 -4.80 -3.56
N SER A 93 4.79 -3.68 -4.23
CA SER A 93 5.79 -3.55 -5.30
C SER A 93 7.24 -3.59 -4.82
N LEU A 94 7.50 -3.48 -3.53
CA LEU A 94 8.83 -3.71 -2.95
C LEU A 94 9.15 -5.20 -2.81
N ILE A 95 8.12 -6.05 -2.78
CA ILE A 95 8.25 -7.50 -2.61
C ILE A 95 8.07 -8.22 -3.94
N ASP A 96 7.08 -7.78 -4.74
CA ASP A 96 6.69 -8.44 -5.97
C ASP A 96 6.65 -7.43 -7.14
N ILE A 97 7.37 -7.76 -8.23
CA ILE A 97 7.43 -6.92 -9.44
C ILE A 97 6.18 -7.18 -10.30
N GLN A 98 5.03 -6.83 -9.73
CA GLN A 98 3.73 -6.95 -10.41
C GLN A 98 3.12 -5.57 -10.67
N PRO A 99 2.25 -5.45 -11.67
CA PRO A 99 1.43 -4.25 -11.85
C PRO A 99 0.61 -3.93 -10.60
N ARG A 100 0.22 -2.66 -10.43
CA ARG A 100 -0.62 -2.20 -9.34
C ARG A 100 -1.91 -3.01 -9.24
N SER A 101 -2.18 -3.56 -8.08
CA SER A 101 -3.34 -4.43 -7.84
C SER A 101 -4.67 -3.67 -7.74
N ALA A 102 -4.64 -2.36 -7.52
CA ALA A 102 -5.83 -1.53 -7.32
C ALA A 102 -5.55 -0.08 -7.70
N THR A 103 -6.62 0.68 -7.90
CA THR A 103 -6.60 2.14 -8.07
C THR A 103 -6.66 2.82 -6.71
N VAL A 104 -5.89 3.90 -6.52
CA VAL A 104 -5.90 4.72 -5.29
C VAL A 104 -6.20 6.16 -5.64
N ARG A 105 -7.16 6.77 -4.93
CA ARG A 105 -7.54 8.19 -5.07
C ARG A 105 -7.55 8.88 -3.72
N THR A 106 -7.30 10.18 -3.73
CA THR A 106 -7.47 11.02 -2.55
C THR A 106 -8.96 11.32 -2.34
N LEU A 107 -9.46 11.11 -1.13
CA LEU A 107 -10.81 11.52 -0.71
C LEU A 107 -10.81 12.97 -0.22
N THR A 108 -9.76 13.37 0.47
CA THR A 108 -9.52 14.73 0.95
C THR A 108 -8.18 15.24 0.44
N PRO A 109 -7.86 16.54 0.51
CA PRO A 109 -6.50 17.00 0.32
C PRO A 109 -5.54 16.20 1.21
N ALA A 110 -4.43 15.74 0.63
CA ALA A 110 -3.53 14.83 1.31
C ALA A 110 -2.07 15.29 1.24
N LEU A 111 -1.32 14.98 2.30
CA LEU A 111 0.14 15.07 2.34
C LEU A 111 0.70 13.65 2.34
N LEU A 112 1.53 13.35 1.36
CA LEU A 112 2.07 12.02 1.12
C LEU A 112 3.59 12.06 1.11
N LEU A 113 4.21 11.04 1.69
CA LEU A 113 5.63 10.76 1.50
C LEU A 113 5.74 9.66 0.43
N ALA A 114 6.45 9.95 -0.67
CA ALA A 114 6.70 8.99 -1.72
C ALA A 114 8.15 8.51 -1.68
N ILE A 115 8.32 7.20 -1.50
CA ILE A 115 9.62 6.51 -1.55
C ILE A 115 9.66 5.75 -2.87
N ASP A 116 10.59 6.09 -3.74
CA ASP A 116 10.75 5.45 -5.03
C ASP A 116 11.61 4.17 -4.94
N ASN A 117 11.69 3.45 -6.05
CA ASN A 117 12.47 2.22 -6.12
C ASN A 117 13.99 2.47 -5.91
N ALA A 118 14.48 3.67 -6.26
CA ALA A 118 15.90 4.02 -6.05
C ALA A 118 16.20 4.23 -4.55
N GLY A 119 15.30 4.88 -3.81
CA GLY A 119 15.40 5.00 -2.35
C GLY A 119 15.39 3.65 -1.65
N SER A 120 14.52 2.75 -2.09
CA SER A 120 14.46 1.36 -1.57
C SER A 120 15.73 0.57 -1.89
N ALA A 121 16.27 0.69 -3.10
CA ALA A 121 17.51 0.02 -3.51
C ALA A 121 18.72 0.55 -2.70
N ARG A 122 18.77 1.86 -2.44
CA ARG A 122 19.81 2.45 -1.60
C ARG A 122 19.74 1.92 -0.17
N LEU A 123 18.53 1.83 0.42
CA LEU A 123 18.35 1.25 1.75
C LEU A 123 18.89 -0.19 1.81
N TYR A 124 18.62 -1.00 0.79
CA TYR A 124 19.16 -2.36 0.70
C TYR A 124 20.69 -2.40 0.68
N GLN A 125 21.32 -1.48 -0.06
CA GLN A 125 22.80 -1.44 -0.21
C GLN A 125 23.49 -0.93 1.04
N GLU A 126 22.96 0.10 1.67
CA GLU A 126 23.60 0.79 2.81
C GLU A 126 23.22 0.18 4.16
N HIS A 127 21.99 -0.37 4.28
CA HIS A 127 21.43 -0.89 5.54
C HIS A 127 20.64 -2.20 5.31
N PRO A 128 21.29 -3.30 4.93
CA PRO A 128 20.60 -4.56 4.57
C PRO A 128 19.74 -5.13 5.71
N GLU A 129 20.18 -4.97 6.97
CA GLU A 129 19.38 -5.42 8.14
C GLU A 129 18.09 -4.60 8.30
N ALA A 130 18.18 -3.29 8.11
CA ALA A 130 17.00 -2.41 8.16
C ALA A 130 16.05 -2.70 6.98
N TYR A 131 16.59 -2.97 5.79
CA TYR A 131 15.79 -3.40 4.64
C TYR A 131 15.07 -4.73 4.91
N LEU A 132 15.75 -5.72 5.49
CA LEU A 132 15.12 -6.97 5.89
C LEU A 132 13.98 -6.75 6.87
N LEU A 133 14.18 -5.88 7.88
CA LEU A 133 13.13 -5.55 8.84
C LEU A 133 11.94 -4.85 8.17
N LEU A 134 12.19 -3.94 7.21
CA LEU A 134 11.16 -3.30 6.39
C LEU A 134 10.34 -4.36 5.64
N VAL A 135 11.00 -5.28 4.93
CA VAL A 135 10.33 -6.38 4.19
C VAL A 135 9.49 -7.25 5.13
N LEU A 136 10.01 -7.62 6.30
CA LEU A 136 9.25 -8.38 7.30
C LEU A 136 8.03 -7.62 7.81
N ASN A 137 8.14 -6.30 8.03
CA ASN A 137 7.01 -5.48 8.46
C ASN A 137 5.95 -5.37 7.36
N ILE A 138 6.34 -5.21 6.10
CA ILE A 138 5.43 -5.24 4.95
C ILE A 138 4.71 -6.59 4.88
N ALA A 139 5.43 -7.70 5.00
CA ALA A 139 4.83 -9.04 5.00
C ALA A 139 3.81 -9.22 6.13
N ARG A 140 4.10 -8.71 7.34
CA ARG A 140 3.18 -8.70 8.48
C ARG A 140 1.92 -7.87 8.19
N GLU A 141 2.07 -6.71 7.56
CA GLU A 141 0.94 -5.86 7.20
C GLU A 141 0.05 -6.51 6.13
N ILE A 142 0.63 -7.09 5.09
CA ILE A 142 -0.10 -7.86 4.07
C ILE A 142 -0.85 -9.03 4.73
N SER A 143 -0.20 -9.77 5.62
CA SER A 143 -0.84 -10.87 6.37
C SER A 143 -2.02 -10.42 7.24
N ARG A 144 -1.94 -9.22 7.87
CA ARG A 144 -3.06 -8.65 8.62
C ARG A 144 -4.22 -8.26 7.70
N ARG A 145 -3.92 -7.64 6.54
CA ARG A 145 -4.93 -7.27 5.54
C ARG A 145 -5.62 -8.50 4.96
N LEU A 146 -4.87 -9.56 4.67
CA LEU A 146 -5.43 -10.85 4.20
C LEU A 146 -6.40 -11.42 5.23
N ARG A 147 -5.99 -11.54 6.50
CA ARG A 147 -6.89 -12.05 7.56
C ARG A 147 -8.18 -11.23 7.71
N ARG A 148 -8.11 -9.91 7.52
CA ARG A 148 -9.32 -9.07 7.53
C ARG A 148 -10.21 -9.35 6.31
N ALA A 149 -9.61 -9.55 5.14
CA ALA A 149 -10.36 -9.90 3.93
C ALA A 149 -11.03 -11.28 4.09
N ASP A 150 -10.32 -12.28 4.61
CA ASP A 150 -10.87 -13.61 4.91
C ASP A 150 -12.07 -13.53 5.88
N GLN A 151 -11.97 -12.68 6.92
CA GLN A 151 -13.08 -12.49 7.85
C GLN A 151 -14.30 -11.85 7.16
N VAL A 152 -14.08 -10.82 6.33
CA VAL A 152 -15.18 -10.19 5.58
C VAL A 152 -15.86 -11.20 4.64
N LEU A 153 -15.09 -12.03 3.95
CA LEU A 153 -15.63 -13.08 3.09
C LEU A 153 -16.46 -14.10 3.89
N ALA A 154 -15.95 -14.51 5.06
CA ALA A 154 -16.68 -15.42 5.94
C ALA A 154 -17.99 -14.79 6.46
N ASP A 155 -17.95 -13.51 6.87
CA ASP A 155 -19.14 -12.78 7.36
C ASP A 155 -20.19 -12.57 6.25
N MET A 156 -19.74 -12.49 4.99
CA MET A 156 -20.65 -12.45 3.83
C MET A 156 -21.25 -13.81 3.48
N GLY A 157 -20.87 -14.88 4.18
CA GLY A 157 -21.36 -16.25 3.94
C GLY A 157 -20.89 -16.85 2.62
N LEU A 158 -19.79 -16.34 2.05
CA LEU A 158 -19.21 -16.88 0.82
C LEU A 158 -18.45 -18.17 1.16
N ALA A 159 -19.00 -19.30 0.74
CA ALA A 159 -18.32 -20.58 0.86
C ALA A 159 -17.09 -20.65 -0.04
N VAL A 160 -16.05 -21.35 0.43
CA VAL A 160 -14.82 -21.57 -0.36
C VAL A 160 -15.13 -22.19 -1.73
N ASP A 161 -16.15 -23.06 -1.79
CA ASP A 161 -16.58 -23.71 -3.03
C ASP A 161 -17.17 -22.72 -4.03
N GLU A 162 -17.88 -21.70 -3.58
CA GLU A 162 -18.40 -20.62 -4.46
C GLU A 162 -17.28 -19.75 -4.98
N LEU A 163 -16.32 -19.39 -4.12
CA LEU A 163 -15.11 -18.67 -4.51
C LEU A 163 -14.26 -19.48 -5.48
N TRP A 164 -14.10 -20.78 -5.23
CA TRP A 164 -13.37 -21.70 -6.09
C TRP A 164 -14.02 -21.80 -7.49
N ALA A 165 -15.32 -21.93 -7.54
CA ALA A 165 -16.08 -21.97 -8.80
C ALA A 165 -15.95 -20.66 -9.58
N HIS A 166 -15.87 -19.52 -8.90
CA HIS A 166 -15.68 -18.20 -9.53
C HIS A 166 -14.28 -18.04 -10.14
N VAL A 167 -13.25 -18.53 -9.45
CA VAL A 167 -11.85 -18.44 -9.90
C VAL A 167 -11.50 -19.51 -10.92
N HIS A 168 -12.17 -20.66 -10.86
CA HIS A 168 -11.94 -21.81 -11.73
C HIS A 168 -13.24 -22.29 -12.40
N PRO A 169 -13.83 -21.49 -13.27
CA PRO A 169 -15.16 -21.77 -13.83
C PRO A 169 -15.25 -23.10 -14.63
N ASN A 170 -14.11 -23.65 -15.02
CA ASN A 170 -14.02 -24.91 -15.77
C ASN A 170 -13.77 -26.15 -14.88
N LEU A 171 -13.70 -26.00 -13.57
CA LEU A 171 -13.52 -27.12 -12.64
C LEU A 171 -14.83 -27.37 -11.89
N ALA A 172 -15.37 -28.56 -11.98
CA ALA A 172 -16.57 -28.94 -11.27
C ALA A 172 -16.38 -28.77 -9.73
N PRO A 173 -17.37 -28.25 -8.99
CA PRO A 173 -17.29 -28.15 -7.55
C PRO A 173 -17.10 -29.54 -6.94
N ARG A 174 -16.16 -29.65 -5.98
CA ARG A 174 -16.03 -30.86 -5.18
C ARG A 174 -17.27 -30.96 -4.30
N THR A 175 -18.22 -31.80 -4.67
CA THR A 175 -19.32 -32.17 -3.79
C THR A 175 -18.74 -32.92 -2.61
N SER A 176 -18.64 -32.27 -1.44
CA SER A 176 -18.40 -32.94 -0.18
C SER A 176 -19.63 -33.79 0.15
N ARG A 177 -19.45 -35.09 0.19
CA ARG A 177 -20.36 -35.99 0.89
C ARG A 177 -20.10 -35.93 2.39
#